data_7dfe7fe225e54cd2317642fbb8b83712
#
_entry.id   7dfe7fe225e54cd2317642fbb8b83712
#
_cell.length_a   1.000
_cell.length_b   1.000
_cell.length_c   1.000
_cell.angle_alpha   90.00
_cell.angle_beta   90.00
_cell.angle_gamma   90.00
#
_symmetry.space_group_name_H-M   'P 1'
#
loop_
_entity.id
_entity.type
_entity.pdbx_description
1 polymer ?
#
loop_
_entity_poly.entity_id
_entity_poly.type
_entity_poly.pdbx_seq_one_letter_code
_entity_poly.pdbx_strand_id
1 'polypeptide(L)'
;RLAECLVVGILNMDLTDAHQEAHRLEHGMSLAFQHHLAQTLDYPTRSPFGRAIPGSGEPILPIGAIDLTQTNIGQPYRVIRIPQEAKDLVKYLADSELIPGEEVVTIESAETISVLRVATRSTEVSMGFDVAKQIIVSPST
;
A
#
# COMPACT_ATOMS: atom_id res chain seq x y z
N ARG A 1 1.79 -0.59 12.59
CA ARG A 1 1.30 0.33 11.53
C ARG A 1 1.67 1.77 11.83
N LEU A 2 1.50 2.21 13.08
CA LEU A 2 1.93 3.56 13.48
C LEU A 2 3.44 3.72 13.41
N ALA A 3 4.18 2.69 13.80
CA ALA A 3 5.63 2.69 13.69
C ALA A 3 6.09 2.75 12.23
N GLU A 4 5.35 2.14 11.31
CA GLU A 4 5.62 2.27 9.87
C GLU A 4 5.51 3.72 9.41
N CYS A 5 4.52 4.45 9.91
CA CYS A 5 4.37 5.88 9.62
C CYS A 5 5.59 6.68 10.10
N LEU A 6 6.14 6.31 11.26
CA LEU A 6 7.35 6.95 11.79
C LEU A 6 8.57 6.67 10.90
N VAL A 7 8.85 5.40 10.62
CA VAL A 7 10.07 5.04 9.90
C VAL A 7 10.07 5.51 8.46
N VAL A 8 8.91 5.54 7.79
CA VAL A 8 8.80 6.04 6.42
C VAL A 8 8.64 7.56 6.40
N GLY A 9 7.69 8.09 7.17
CA GLY A 9 7.31 9.49 7.08
C GLY A 9 8.30 10.47 7.70
N ILE A 10 8.92 10.11 8.81
CA ILE A 10 9.86 10.96 9.54
C ILE A 10 11.31 10.57 9.27
N LEU A 11 11.62 9.28 9.36
CA LEU A 11 12.99 8.79 9.22
C LEU A 11 13.39 8.55 7.76
N ASN A 12 12.46 8.65 6.84
CA ASN A 12 12.68 8.49 5.39
C ASN A 12 13.33 7.14 5.03
N MET A 13 12.97 6.09 5.75
CA MET A 13 13.43 4.75 5.41
C MET A 13 12.69 4.24 4.16
N ASP A 14 13.36 3.40 3.39
CA ASP A 14 12.75 2.77 2.23
C ASP A 14 11.55 1.91 2.65
N LEU A 15 10.50 1.94 1.84
CA LEU A 15 9.30 1.14 2.09
C LEU A 15 9.65 -0.35 2.19
N THR A 16 10.64 -0.80 1.44
CA THR A 16 11.12 -2.19 1.44
C THR A 16 11.53 -2.68 2.83
N ASP A 17 12.14 -1.81 3.65
CA ASP A 17 12.64 -2.16 4.98
C ASP A 17 11.67 -1.78 6.10
N ALA A 18 10.69 -0.95 5.80
CA ALA A 18 9.86 -0.28 6.79
C ALA A 18 9.05 -1.25 7.65
N HIS A 19 8.46 -2.28 7.05
CA HIS A 19 7.61 -3.22 7.78
C HIS A 19 8.40 -3.97 8.84
N GLN A 20 9.57 -4.46 8.48
CA GLN A 20 10.43 -5.22 9.40
C GLN A 20 10.98 -4.34 10.52
N GLU A 21 11.44 -3.14 10.20
CA GLU A 21 11.95 -2.20 11.21
C GLU A 21 10.85 -1.72 12.15
N ALA A 22 9.67 -1.45 11.62
CA ALA A 22 8.53 -1.08 12.44
C ALA A 22 8.12 -2.20 13.39
N HIS A 23 8.16 -3.45 12.93
CA HIS A 23 7.85 -4.59 13.75
C HIS A 23 8.81 -4.71 14.94
N ARG A 24 10.10 -4.51 14.73
CA ARG A 24 11.10 -4.51 15.80
C ARG A 24 10.85 -3.38 16.78
N LEU A 25 10.53 -2.19 16.29
CA LEU A 25 10.28 -1.01 17.12
C LEU A 25 9.03 -1.18 17.98
N GLU A 26 7.97 -1.73 17.44
CA GLU A 26 6.69 -1.91 18.13
C GLU A 26 6.81 -2.78 19.37
N HIS A 27 7.72 -3.73 19.41
CA HIS A 27 7.93 -4.58 20.57
C HIS A 27 8.33 -3.80 21.83
N GLY A 28 8.97 -2.64 21.67
CA GLY A 28 9.41 -1.82 22.77
C GLY A 28 8.53 -0.62 23.08
N MET A 29 7.43 -0.44 22.34
CA MET A 29 6.59 0.75 22.49
C MET A 29 5.53 0.58 23.56
N SER A 30 5.55 1.48 24.57
CA SER A 30 4.49 1.58 25.56
C SER A 30 3.27 2.29 24.98
N LEU A 31 2.12 2.18 25.65
CA LEU A 31 0.91 2.93 25.26
C LEU A 31 1.14 4.43 25.28
N ALA A 32 1.87 4.92 26.30
CA ALA A 32 2.20 6.35 26.40
C ALA A 32 3.02 6.80 25.20
N PHE A 33 4.03 6.00 24.80
CA PHE A 33 4.83 6.31 23.62
C PHE A 33 3.97 6.33 22.36
N GLN A 34 3.08 5.35 22.20
CA GLN A 34 2.18 5.28 21.05
C GLN A 34 1.28 6.51 20.94
N HIS A 35 0.75 6.99 22.08
CA HIS A 35 -0.10 8.19 22.10
C HIS A 35 0.68 9.43 21.66
N HIS A 36 1.90 9.62 22.18
CA HIS A 36 2.74 10.73 21.79
C HIS A 36 3.17 10.64 20.33
N LEU A 37 3.46 9.43 19.85
CA LEU A 37 3.82 9.20 18.47
C LEU A 37 2.66 9.54 17.53
N ALA A 38 1.46 9.09 17.84
CA ALA A 38 0.26 9.41 17.06
C ALA A 38 0.05 10.91 16.96
N GLN A 39 0.22 11.64 18.06
CA GLN A 39 0.09 13.09 18.10
C GLN A 39 1.17 13.76 17.25
N THR A 40 2.42 13.33 17.37
CA THR A 40 3.54 13.87 16.58
C THR A 40 3.34 13.66 15.08
N LEU A 41 2.75 12.54 14.70
CA LEU A 41 2.45 12.21 13.30
C LEU A 41 1.12 12.81 12.82
N ASP A 42 0.47 13.64 13.63
CA ASP A 42 -0.82 14.26 13.32
C ASP A 42 -1.92 13.23 13.06
N TYR A 43 -1.96 12.20 13.89
CA TYR A 43 -3.01 11.16 13.89
C TYR A 43 -3.25 10.54 12.50
N PRO A 44 -2.25 9.83 11.94
CA PRO A 44 -2.42 9.20 10.64
C PRO A 44 -3.53 8.14 10.70
N THR A 45 -4.25 7.99 9.60
CA THR A 45 -5.35 7.03 9.52
C THR A 45 -4.96 5.75 8.81
N ARG A 46 -3.89 5.78 7.98
CA ARG A 46 -3.38 4.62 7.26
C ARG A 46 -1.86 4.55 7.32
N SER A 47 -1.35 3.31 7.32
CA SER A 47 0.08 3.06 7.22
C SER A 47 0.58 3.35 5.80
N PRO A 48 1.92 3.43 5.59
CA PRO A 48 2.48 3.57 4.23
C PRO A 48 2.11 2.44 3.27
N PHE A 49 1.72 1.28 3.78
CA PHE A 49 1.23 0.15 2.97
C PHE A 49 -0.27 0.21 2.74
N GLY A 50 -0.97 1.20 3.28
CA GLY A 50 -2.39 1.44 3.08
C GLY A 50 -3.32 0.78 4.08
N ARG A 51 -2.80 0.21 5.15
CA ARG A 51 -3.64 -0.43 6.18
C ARG A 51 -4.14 0.60 7.18
N ALA A 52 -5.41 0.47 7.60
CA ALA A 52 -5.99 1.36 8.58
C ALA A 52 -5.24 1.28 9.92
N ILE A 53 -4.96 2.44 10.52
CA ILE A 53 -4.36 2.52 11.86
C ILE A 53 -5.43 2.14 12.88
N PRO A 54 -5.15 1.17 13.79
CA PRO A 54 -6.12 0.79 14.81
C PRO A 54 -6.53 2.00 15.65
N GLY A 55 -7.83 2.15 15.89
CA GLY A 55 -8.37 3.25 16.69
C GLY A 55 -8.52 4.58 15.96
N SER A 56 -8.16 4.66 14.70
CA SER A 56 -8.27 5.90 13.90
C SER A 56 -9.69 6.19 13.42
N GLY A 57 -10.58 5.20 13.46
CA GLY A 57 -11.91 5.32 12.89
C GLY A 57 -11.97 5.08 11.39
N GLU A 58 -10.83 4.88 10.76
CA GLU A 58 -10.75 4.62 9.33
C GLU A 58 -11.28 3.21 9.03
N PRO A 59 -12.16 3.03 8.02
CA PRO A 59 -12.60 1.69 7.63
C PRO A 59 -11.42 0.88 7.10
N ILE A 60 -11.51 -0.45 7.22
CA ILE A 60 -10.47 -1.36 6.72
C ILE A 60 -10.23 -1.10 5.24
N LEU A 61 -11.31 -1.00 4.45
CA LEU A 61 -11.24 -0.59 3.05
C LEU A 61 -12.31 0.47 2.79
N PRO A 62 -12.01 1.49 1.96
CA PRO A 62 -13.02 2.48 1.58
C PRO A 62 -14.10 1.86 0.70
N ILE A 63 -15.27 2.50 0.64
CA ILE A 63 -16.38 2.10 -0.23
C ILE A 63 -15.88 2.17 -1.68
N GLY A 64 -16.18 1.13 -2.45
CA GLY A 64 -15.76 1.04 -3.86
C GLY A 64 -14.37 0.46 -4.07
N ALA A 65 -13.69 0.04 -2.99
CA ALA A 65 -12.39 -0.61 -3.11
C ALA A 65 -12.53 -2.00 -3.74
N ILE A 66 -11.68 -2.27 -4.72
CA ILE A 66 -11.60 -3.54 -5.44
C ILE A 66 -10.14 -3.93 -5.60
N ASP A 67 -9.86 -5.17 -5.95
CA ASP A 67 -8.49 -5.54 -6.30
C ASP A 67 -8.22 -5.27 -7.79
N LEU A 68 -6.94 -5.31 -8.18
CA LEU A 68 -6.54 -4.98 -9.55
C LEU A 68 -7.16 -5.89 -10.61
N THR A 69 -7.47 -7.15 -10.28
CA THR A 69 -8.07 -8.07 -11.25
C THR A 69 -9.51 -7.70 -11.58
N GLN A 70 -10.14 -6.86 -10.78
CA GLN A 70 -11.54 -6.45 -10.95
C GLN A 70 -11.67 -5.09 -11.64
N THR A 71 -10.56 -4.46 -11.99
CA THR A 71 -10.57 -3.13 -12.62
C THR A 71 -11.03 -3.19 -14.08
N ASN A 72 -11.59 -2.08 -14.54
CA ASN A 72 -11.91 -1.90 -15.96
C ASN A 72 -10.67 -1.40 -16.71
N ILE A 73 -10.37 -2.01 -17.84
CA ILE A 73 -9.23 -1.63 -18.67
C ILE A 73 -9.39 -0.17 -19.13
N GLY A 74 -8.32 0.61 -18.99
CA GLY A 74 -8.28 2.01 -19.42
C GLY A 74 -8.83 3.01 -18.41
N GLN A 75 -9.48 2.56 -17.33
CA GLN A 75 -9.99 3.45 -16.30
C GLN A 75 -8.91 3.71 -15.24
N PRO A 76 -8.72 4.96 -14.79
CA PRO A 76 -7.76 5.26 -13.74
C PRO A 76 -8.30 4.89 -12.35
N TYR A 77 -7.42 4.32 -11.55
CA TYR A 77 -7.68 3.97 -10.15
C TYR A 77 -6.55 4.49 -9.29
N ARG A 78 -6.83 4.67 -8.00
CA ARG A 78 -5.81 5.05 -7.01
C ARG A 78 -5.51 3.86 -6.13
N VAL A 79 -4.23 3.58 -5.92
CA VAL A 79 -3.78 2.48 -5.05
C VAL A 79 -4.11 2.84 -3.60
N ILE A 80 -4.78 1.91 -2.90
CA ILE A 80 -5.16 2.06 -1.50
C ILE A 80 -4.25 1.22 -0.60
N ARG A 81 -4.00 -0.03 -0.99
CA ARG A 81 -3.25 -0.98 -0.16
C ARG A 81 -2.43 -1.93 -1.01
N ILE A 82 -1.22 -2.23 -0.55
CA ILE A 82 -0.33 -3.21 -1.17
C ILE A 82 0.11 -4.27 -0.15
N PRO A 83 0.61 -5.43 -0.60
CA PRO A 83 1.23 -6.41 0.31
C PRO A 83 2.42 -5.78 1.03
N GLN A 84 2.70 -6.25 2.25
CA GLN A 84 3.77 -5.68 3.07
C GLN A 84 4.79 -6.73 3.55
N GLU A 85 4.51 -8.01 3.39
CA GLU A 85 5.29 -9.08 4.01
C GLU A 85 6.45 -9.56 3.16
N ALA A 86 6.24 -9.73 1.87
CA ALA A 86 7.27 -10.20 0.95
C ALA A 86 8.14 -9.02 0.51
N LYS A 87 9.34 -8.92 1.07
CA LYS A 87 10.25 -7.79 0.89
C LYS A 87 10.62 -7.55 -0.58
N ASP A 88 10.86 -8.60 -1.34
CA ASP A 88 11.18 -8.51 -2.77
C ASP A 88 9.99 -7.98 -3.58
N LEU A 89 8.77 -8.38 -3.21
CA LEU A 89 7.56 -7.88 -3.85
C LEU A 89 7.36 -6.40 -3.54
N VAL A 90 7.53 -6.00 -2.27
CA VAL A 90 7.43 -4.58 -1.88
C VAL A 90 8.41 -3.74 -2.66
N LYS A 91 9.66 -4.22 -2.81
CA LYS A 91 10.68 -3.51 -3.58
C LYS A 91 10.27 -3.36 -5.04
N TYR A 92 9.77 -4.40 -5.66
CA TYR A 92 9.29 -4.37 -7.04
C TYR A 92 8.17 -3.33 -7.23
N LEU A 93 7.20 -3.34 -6.32
CA LEU A 93 6.07 -2.40 -6.38
C LEU A 93 6.52 -0.96 -6.13
N ALA A 94 7.39 -0.74 -5.16
CA ALA A 94 7.91 0.60 -4.85
C ALA A 94 8.75 1.16 -6.00
N ASP A 95 9.62 0.35 -6.58
CA ASP A 95 10.47 0.76 -7.71
C ASP A 95 9.62 1.10 -8.94
N SER A 96 8.46 0.47 -9.07
CA SER A 96 7.52 0.71 -10.17
C SER A 96 6.50 1.81 -9.88
N GLU A 97 6.60 2.46 -8.75
CA GLU A 97 5.65 3.48 -8.27
C GLU A 97 4.22 2.96 -8.12
N LEU A 98 4.06 1.67 -7.82
CA LEU A 98 2.76 1.05 -7.56
C LEU A 98 2.57 0.95 -6.05
N ILE A 99 2.41 2.10 -5.40
CA ILE A 99 2.29 2.23 -3.95
C ILE A 99 1.06 3.07 -3.58
N PRO A 100 0.58 2.98 -2.33
CA PRO A 100 -0.61 3.74 -1.92
C PRO A 100 -0.50 5.23 -2.25
N GLY A 101 -1.58 5.77 -2.80
CA GLY A 101 -1.67 7.17 -3.22
C GLY A 101 -1.37 7.39 -4.70
N GLU A 102 -0.71 6.47 -5.37
CA GLU A 102 -0.37 6.60 -6.78
C GLU A 102 -1.52 6.13 -7.67
N GLU A 103 -1.60 6.71 -8.87
CA GLU A 103 -2.60 6.33 -9.87
C GLU A 103 -2.10 5.14 -10.70
N VAL A 104 -3.02 4.26 -11.06
CA VAL A 104 -2.74 3.08 -11.88
C VAL A 104 -3.87 2.85 -12.88
N VAL A 105 -3.50 2.38 -14.07
CA VAL A 105 -4.44 2.03 -15.13
C VAL A 105 -4.13 0.61 -15.60
N THR A 106 -5.11 -0.28 -15.60
CA THR A 106 -4.95 -1.61 -16.18
C THR A 106 -4.99 -1.49 -17.70
N ILE A 107 -3.93 -1.98 -18.37
CA ILE A 107 -3.79 -1.93 -19.81
C ILE A 107 -4.31 -3.21 -20.47
N GLU A 108 -4.00 -4.35 -19.84
CA GLU A 108 -4.29 -5.65 -20.43
C GLU A 108 -4.50 -6.68 -19.31
N SER A 109 -5.45 -7.58 -19.52
CA SER A 109 -5.70 -8.70 -18.63
C SER A 109 -5.75 -9.98 -19.49
N ALA A 110 -4.74 -10.82 -19.35
CA ALA A 110 -4.63 -12.08 -20.08
C ALA A 110 -5.08 -13.23 -19.18
N GLU A 111 -6.38 -13.51 -19.16
CA GLU A 111 -6.98 -14.48 -18.24
C GLU A 111 -6.47 -15.90 -18.45
N THR A 112 -6.17 -16.28 -19.68
CA THR A 112 -5.69 -17.63 -20.01
C THR A 112 -4.39 -17.98 -19.30
N ILE A 113 -3.51 -16.99 -19.13
CA ILE A 113 -2.21 -17.18 -18.47
C ILE A 113 -2.16 -16.49 -17.11
N SER A 114 -3.27 -15.92 -16.66
CA SER A 114 -3.40 -15.25 -15.35
C SER A 114 -2.34 -14.16 -15.12
N VAL A 115 -2.14 -13.31 -16.12
CA VAL A 115 -1.22 -12.17 -16.08
C VAL A 115 -1.95 -10.87 -16.37
N LEU A 116 -1.64 -9.85 -15.60
CA LEU A 116 -2.17 -8.50 -15.73
C LEU A 116 -1.02 -7.54 -16.03
N ARG A 117 -1.26 -6.56 -16.90
CA ARG A 117 -0.31 -5.49 -17.17
C ARG A 117 -0.97 -4.15 -16.85
N VAL A 118 -0.29 -3.33 -16.06
CA VAL A 118 -0.78 -2.03 -15.63
C VAL A 118 0.23 -0.95 -15.96
N ALA A 119 -0.25 0.28 -16.12
CA ALA A 119 0.60 1.46 -16.28
C ALA A 119 0.58 2.25 -14.98
N THR A 120 1.77 2.63 -14.52
CA THR A 120 1.95 3.57 -13.43
C THR A 120 2.41 4.92 -14.00
N ARG A 121 2.70 5.89 -13.16
CA ARG A 121 3.12 7.22 -13.60
C ARG A 121 4.36 7.18 -14.52
N SER A 122 5.29 6.27 -14.26
CA SER A 122 6.58 6.26 -14.94
C SER A 122 6.85 5.01 -15.78
N THR A 123 6.07 3.94 -15.63
CA THR A 123 6.40 2.67 -16.26
C THR A 123 5.18 1.76 -16.41
N GLU A 124 5.41 0.60 -17.02
CA GLU A 124 4.43 -0.49 -17.09
C GLU A 124 4.91 -1.65 -16.24
N VAL A 125 3.99 -2.34 -15.60
CA VAL A 125 4.29 -3.44 -14.70
C VAL A 125 3.41 -4.62 -15.08
N SER A 126 4.03 -5.80 -15.22
CA SER A 126 3.30 -7.07 -15.41
C SER A 126 3.34 -7.86 -14.11
N MET A 127 2.24 -8.52 -13.79
CA MET A 127 2.14 -9.34 -12.58
C MET A 127 1.15 -10.47 -12.77
N GLY A 128 1.33 -11.55 -12.00
CA GLY A 128 0.35 -12.61 -11.92
C GLY A 128 -0.90 -12.15 -11.17
N PHE A 129 -2.01 -12.84 -11.39
CA PHE A 129 -3.27 -12.53 -10.71
C PHE A 129 -3.17 -12.69 -9.19
N ASP A 130 -2.35 -13.61 -8.71
CA ASP A 130 -2.17 -13.80 -7.26
C ASP A 130 -1.62 -12.54 -6.58
N VAL A 131 -0.70 -11.85 -7.22
CA VAL A 131 -0.18 -10.57 -6.73
C VAL A 131 -1.22 -9.48 -6.91
N ALA A 132 -1.84 -9.40 -8.08
CA ALA A 132 -2.84 -8.38 -8.40
C ALA A 132 -4.02 -8.39 -7.43
N LYS A 133 -4.43 -9.57 -6.95
CA LYS A 133 -5.50 -9.71 -5.95
C LYS A 133 -5.15 -9.11 -4.59
N GLN A 134 -3.88 -8.90 -4.31
CA GLN A 134 -3.41 -8.30 -3.06
C GLN A 134 -3.27 -6.79 -3.14
N ILE A 135 -3.41 -6.20 -4.32
CA ILE A 135 -3.32 -4.76 -4.53
C ILE A 135 -4.73 -4.20 -4.63
N ILE A 136 -5.10 -3.40 -3.63
CA ILE A 136 -6.45 -2.84 -3.53
C ILE A 136 -6.42 -1.42 -4.04
N VAL A 137 -7.40 -1.09 -4.86
CA VAL A 137 -7.53 0.21 -5.51
C VAL A 137 -8.95 0.73 -5.37
N SER A 138 -9.13 2.03 -5.60
CA SER A 138 -10.45 2.65 -5.73
C SER A 138 -10.47 3.53 -6.97
N PRO A 139 -11.65 3.76 -7.59
CA PRO A 139 -11.73 4.65 -8.75
C PRO A 139 -11.17 6.03 -8.43
N SER A 140 -10.35 6.56 -9.33
CA SER A 140 -9.89 7.96 -9.25
C SER A 140 -11.04 8.87 -9.66
N THR A 141 -11.29 9.89 -8.84
CA THR A 141 -12.37 10.85 -9.10
C THR A 141 -11.82 12.21 -9.51
#